data_d37d1eb87d83985574f384347a1504b5
#
_entry.id   d37d1eb87d83985574f384347a1504b5
#
_cell.length_a   1.000
_cell.length_b   1.000
_cell.length_c   1.000
_cell.angle_alpha   90.00
_cell.angle_beta   90.00
_cell.angle_gamma   90.00
#
_symmetry.space_group_name_H-M   'P 1'
#
loop_
_entity.id
_entity.type
_entity.pdbx_description
1 polymer ?
#
loop_
_entity_poly.entity_id
_entity_poly.type
_entity_poly.pdbx_seq_one_letter_code
_entity_poly.pdbx_strand_id
1 'polypeptide(L)'
;MTTKSRKSAKTLKREANLALGVQECARCGHVFPLSNFRSAKTKSGVTSYCRPCEDSYKLEWHLKRRREIKEWIYNHLKSNPCVDCGEKDVLALDFDHVRGARKRYNIAHAFMLTGMTVKKLETEIAKCDVRCGKCHRIRTHMASNSWKYRMAKENGDA
;
A
#
# COMPACT_ATOMS: atom_id res chain seq x y z
N MET A 1 15.89 46.29 -20.67
CA MET A 1 14.50 46.21 -21.20
C MET A 1 13.97 44.81 -20.91
N THR A 2 13.14 44.63 -19.89
CA THR A 2 12.59 43.34 -19.50
C THR A 2 11.33 43.05 -20.34
N THR A 3 11.41 42.13 -21.29
CA THR A 3 10.24 41.69 -22.07
C THR A 3 9.27 40.94 -21.16
N LYS A 4 8.17 41.57 -20.75
CA LYS A 4 7.04 40.89 -20.08
C LYS A 4 6.49 39.82 -21.03
N SER A 5 6.74 38.56 -20.73
CA SER A 5 6.15 37.41 -21.46
C SER A 5 4.61 37.54 -21.46
N ARG A 6 4.01 37.46 -22.65
CA ARG A 6 2.54 37.52 -22.84
C ARG A 6 1.90 36.29 -22.17
N LYS A 7 1.06 36.49 -21.15
CA LYS A 7 0.35 35.39 -20.47
C LYS A 7 -0.59 34.69 -21.45
N SER A 8 -0.69 33.36 -21.37
CA SER A 8 -1.62 32.58 -22.21
C SER A 8 -3.09 32.90 -21.86
N ALA A 9 -4.02 32.71 -22.81
CA ALA A 9 -5.46 32.89 -22.59
C ALA A 9 -5.97 32.06 -21.40
N LYS A 10 -5.45 30.83 -21.23
CA LYS A 10 -5.76 29.96 -20.08
C LYS A 10 -5.32 30.58 -18.74
N THR A 11 -4.17 31.25 -18.71
CA THR A 11 -3.66 31.91 -17.50
C THR A 11 -4.54 33.11 -17.15
N LEU A 12 -4.94 33.92 -18.13
CA LEU A 12 -5.81 35.07 -17.94
C LEU A 12 -7.20 34.66 -17.44
N LYS A 13 -7.81 33.62 -18.02
CA LYS A 13 -9.09 33.05 -17.56
C LYS A 13 -9.00 32.58 -16.11
N ARG A 14 -7.91 31.92 -15.74
CA ARG A 14 -7.70 31.43 -14.36
C ARG A 14 -7.56 32.58 -13.38
N GLU A 15 -6.82 33.64 -13.70
CA GLU A 15 -6.65 34.81 -12.85
C GLU A 15 -8.00 35.55 -12.66
N ALA A 16 -8.79 35.68 -13.71
CA ALA A 16 -10.14 36.28 -13.63
C ALA A 16 -11.07 35.47 -12.71
N ASN A 17 -11.09 34.15 -12.87
CA ASN A 17 -11.88 33.27 -12.00
C ASN A 17 -11.47 33.39 -10.52
N LEU A 18 -10.18 33.43 -10.22
CA LEU A 18 -9.68 33.57 -8.86
C LEU A 18 -10.06 34.92 -8.24
N ALA A 19 -10.07 36.02 -9.02
CA ALA A 19 -10.52 37.32 -8.58
C ALA A 19 -12.02 37.33 -8.21
N LEU A 20 -12.83 36.46 -8.85
CA LEU A 20 -14.24 36.23 -8.52
C LEU A 20 -14.46 35.24 -7.38
N GLY A 21 -13.40 34.72 -6.75
CA GLY A 21 -13.51 33.69 -5.69
C GLY A 21 -13.93 32.31 -6.17
N VAL A 22 -13.76 32.00 -7.47
CA VAL A 22 -14.11 30.72 -8.07
C VAL A 22 -12.91 30.07 -8.77
N GLN A 23 -12.96 28.76 -8.99
CA GLN A 23 -11.94 28.01 -9.72
C GLN A 23 -12.57 26.90 -10.56
N GLU A 24 -12.02 26.68 -11.76
CA GLU A 24 -12.35 25.54 -12.60
C GLU A 24 -11.64 24.29 -12.08
N CYS A 25 -12.39 23.20 -11.85
CA CYS A 25 -11.83 21.91 -11.46
C CYS A 25 -11.09 21.27 -12.64
N ALA A 26 -9.82 20.94 -12.46
CA ALA A 26 -8.99 20.36 -13.53
C ALA A 26 -9.43 18.94 -13.95
N ARG A 27 -10.32 18.27 -13.21
CA ARG A 27 -10.82 16.92 -13.55
C ARG A 27 -12.20 16.94 -14.21
N CYS A 28 -13.17 17.63 -13.66
CA CYS A 28 -14.53 17.67 -14.21
C CYS A 28 -14.83 18.89 -15.08
N GLY A 29 -13.95 19.88 -15.12
CA GLY A 29 -14.11 21.09 -15.94
C GLY A 29 -15.14 22.12 -15.39
N HIS A 30 -15.89 21.80 -14.35
CA HIS A 30 -16.86 22.70 -13.76
C HIS A 30 -16.20 23.79 -12.94
N VAL A 31 -16.79 24.98 -12.91
CA VAL A 31 -16.36 26.12 -12.08
C VAL A 31 -17.14 26.10 -10.78
N PHE A 32 -16.42 26.17 -9.66
CA PHE A 32 -16.98 26.16 -8.31
C PHE A 32 -16.38 27.28 -7.44
N PRO A 33 -17.07 27.73 -6.38
CA PRO A 33 -16.50 28.54 -5.33
C PRO A 33 -15.23 27.89 -4.74
N LEU A 34 -14.26 28.69 -4.31
CA LEU A 34 -13.00 28.19 -3.71
C LEU A 34 -13.25 27.29 -2.47
N SER A 35 -14.37 27.49 -1.76
CA SER A 35 -14.79 26.64 -0.64
C SER A 35 -15.03 25.16 -1.01
N ASN A 36 -15.28 24.88 -2.28
CA ASN A 36 -15.45 23.50 -2.80
C ASN A 36 -14.12 22.77 -3.03
N PHE A 37 -13.00 23.45 -2.78
CA PHE A 37 -11.66 22.89 -2.91
C PHE A 37 -11.01 22.75 -1.52
N ARG A 38 -9.97 21.92 -1.40
CA ARG A 38 -9.19 21.81 -0.17
C ARG A 38 -8.10 22.88 -0.17
N SER A 39 -7.75 23.41 1.01
CA SER A 39 -6.62 24.32 1.15
C SER A 39 -5.31 23.68 0.70
N ALA A 40 -4.47 24.42 0.01
CA ALA A 40 -3.18 23.97 -0.47
C ALA A 40 -2.18 25.12 -0.56
N LYS A 41 -0.89 24.82 -0.43
CA LYS A 41 0.21 25.80 -0.64
C LYS A 41 0.44 26.04 -2.15
N THR A 42 -0.55 26.57 -2.82
CA THR A 42 -0.54 26.93 -4.25
C THR A 42 -0.81 28.41 -4.41
N LYS A 43 -0.59 28.98 -5.61
CA LYS A 43 -0.91 30.39 -5.90
C LYS A 43 -2.40 30.72 -5.70
N SER A 44 -3.29 29.74 -5.86
CA SER A 44 -4.74 29.93 -5.60
C SER A 44 -5.15 29.66 -4.16
N GLY A 45 -4.25 29.19 -3.29
CA GLY A 45 -4.55 28.77 -1.92
C GLY A 45 -5.33 27.45 -1.80
N VAL A 46 -5.70 26.83 -2.93
CA VAL A 46 -6.52 25.62 -2.95
C VAL A 46 -5.98 24.56 -3.93
N THR A 47 -6.46 23.32 -3.80
CA THR A 47 -6.12 22.20 -4.70
C THR A 47 -6.70 22.43 -6.10
N SER A 48 -6.16 21.71 -7.13
CA SER A 48 -6.63 21.83 -8.52
C SER A 48 -7.94 21.06 -8.78
N TYR A 49 -8.34 20.14 -7.90
CA TYR A 49 -9.57 19.36 -8.02
C TYR A 49 -10.58 19.78 -6.97
N CYS A 50 -11.86 19.85 -7.32
CA CYS A 50 -12.93 19.99 -6.34
C CYS A 50 -12.96 18.79 -5.39
N ARG A 51 -13.51 18.94 -4.18
CA ARG A 51 -13.52 17.89 -3.14
C ARG A 51 -14.00 16.54 -3.65
N PRO A 52 -15.17 16.41 -4.36
CA PRO A 52 -15.60 15.12 -4.87
C PRO A 52 -14.61 14.48 -5.86
N CYS A 53 -14.03 15.28 -6.76
CA CYS A 53 -13.05 14.78 -7.73
C CYS A 53 -11.73 14.38 -7.08
N GLU A 54 -11.29 15.10 -6.05
CA GLU A 54 -10.10 14.75 -5.28
C GLU A 54 -10.30 13.46 -4.50
N ASP A 55 -11.47 13.28 -3.87
CA ASP A 55 -11.79 12.09 -3.09
C ASP A 55 -11.91 10.86 -4.01
N SER A 56 -12.55 10.98 -5.18
CA SER A 56 -12.59 9.93 -6.20
C SER A 56 -11.18 9.56 -6.68
N TYR A 57 -10.34 10.55 -6.98
CA TYR A 57 -8.97 10.31 -7.40
C TYR A 57 -8.15 9.57 -6.34
N LYS A 58 -8.27 9.97 -5.07
CA LYS A 58 -7.61 9.30 -3.94
C LYS A 58 -8.08 7.86 -3.79
N LEU A 59 -9.40 7.63 -3.90
CA LEU A 59 -9.97 6.28 -3.82
C LEU A 59 -9.44 5.37 -4.95
N GLU A 60 -9.47 5.84 -6.19
CA GLU A 60 -8.94 5.11 -7.36
C GLU A 60 -7.46 4.75 -7.16
N TRP A 61 -6.66 5.73 -6.70
CA TRP A 61 -5.25 5.53 -6.43
C TRP A 61 -5.03 4.46 -5.33
N HIS A 62 -5.80 4.53 -4.23
CA HIS A 62 -5.70 3.54 -3.15
C HIS A 62 -6.12 2.14 -3.60
N LEU A 63 -7.20 2.03 -4.39
CA LEU A 63 -7.66 0.74 -4.93
C LEU A 63 -6.63 0.12 -5.86
N LYS A 64 -6.07 0.91 -6.80
CA LYS A 64 -5.00 0.47 -7.69
C LYS A 64 -3.80 -0.04 -6.89
N ARG A 65 -3.36 0.74 -5.89
CA ARG A 65 -2.23 0.38 -5.04
C ARG A 65 -2.44 -0.91 -4.27
N ARG A 66 -3.63 -1.07 -3.67
CA ARG A 66 -3.99 -2.31 -2.97
C ARG A 66 -3.94 -3.52 -3.89
N ARG A 67 -4.41 -3.37 -5.12
CA ARG A 67 -4.33 -4.43 -6.14
C ARG A 67 -2.88 -4.80 -6.44
N GLU A 68 -2.04 -3.84 -6.76
CA GLU A 68 -0.61 -4.04 -7.05
C GLU A 68 0.09 -4.83 -5.93
N ILE A 69 -0.15 -4.47 -4.66
CA ILE A 69 0.45 -5.15 -3.51
C ILE A 69 -0.09 -6.58 -3.38
N LYS A 70 -1.40 -6.81 -3.56
CA LYS A 70 -1.99 -8.15 -3.52
C LYS A 70 -1.46 -9.04 -4.63
N GLU A 71 -1.38 -8.54 -5.85
CA GLU A 71 -0.82 -9.26 -7.00
C GLU A 71 0.64 -9.61 -6.77
N TRP A 72 1.43 -8.71 -6.20
CA TRP A 72 2.81 -8.97 -5.87
C TRP A 72 2.95 -10.07 -4.81
N ILE A 73 2.18 -10.01 -3.71
CA ILE A 73 2.14 -11.03 -2.65
C ILE A 73 1.75 -12.40 -3.25
N TYR A 74 0.69 -12.44 -4.03
CA TYR A 74 0.21 -13.66 -4.67
C TYR A 74 1.28 -14.29 -5.57
N ASN A 75 1.91 -13.49 -6.43
CA ASN A 75 2.95 -13.97 -7.34
C ASN A 75 4.20 -14.44 -6.57
N HIS A 76 4.55 -13.79 -5.48
CA HIS A 76 5.64 -14.22 -4.62
C HIS A 76 5.36 -15.59 -4.00
N LEU A 77 4.18 -15.81 -3.41
CA LEU A 77 3.78 -17.11 -2.85
C LEU A 77 3.74 -18.20 -3.92
N LYS A 78 3.18 -17.88 -5.11
CA LYS A 78 3.13 -18.82 -6.24
C LYS A 78 4.51 -19.29 -6.70
N SER A 79 5.52 -18.42 -6.61
CA SER A 79 6.89 -18.72 -7.04
C SER A 79 7.77 -19.35 -5.95
N ASN A 80 7.29 -19.36 -4.70
CA ASN A 80 8.06 -19.81 -3.55
C ASN A 80 7.25 -20.85 -2.75
N PRO A 81 7.43 -22.14 -3.01
CA PRO A 81 6.75 -23.19 -2.25
C PRO A 81 7.21 -23.22 -0.79
N CYS A 82 6.47 -23.95 0.04
CA CYS A 82 6.86 -24.20 1.44
C CYS A 82 8.29 -24.72 1.52
N VAL A 83 9.15 -24.05 2.28
CA VAL A 83 10.58 -24.41 2.41
C VAL A 83 10.80 -25.76 3.10
N ASP A 84 9.82 -26.24 3.89
CA ASP A 84 9.96 -27.46 4.66
C ASP A 84 9.37 -28.70 3.94
N CYS A 85 8.21 -28.58 3.30
CA CYS A 85 7.50 -29.74 2.71
C CYS A 85 7.21 -29.61 1.21
N GLY A 86 7.53 -28.46 0.59
CA GLY A 86 7.30 -28.24 -0.83
C GLY A 86 5.85 -27.95 -1.23
N GLU A 87 4.93 -27.71 -0.28
CA GLU A 87 3.55 -27.32 -0.58
C GLU A 87 3.52 -26.10 -1.51
N LYS A 88 2.66 -26.15 -2.55
CA LYS A 88 2.56 -25.12 -3.61
C LYS A 88 1.22 -24.40 -3.63
N ASP A 89 0.22 -24.90 -2.88
CA ASP A 89 -1.08 -24.24 -2.83
C ASP A 89 -0.94 -22.88 -2.13
N VAL A 90 -1.12 -21.80 -2.91
CA VAL A 90 -1.03 -20.42 -2.41
C VAL A 90 -1.98 -20.17 -1.23
N LEU A 91 -3.12 -20.87 -1.18
CA LEU A 91 -4.09 -20.74 -0.10
C LEU A 91 -3.60 -21.33 1.22
N ALA A 92 -2.65 -22.28 1.14
CA ALA A 92 -2.04 -22.91 2.30
C ALA A 92 -0.74 -22.21 2.76
N LEU A 93 -0.21 -21.26 1.97
CA LEU A 93 1.10 -20.63 2.22
C LEU A 93 1.00 -19.33 3.01
N ASP A 94 1.91 -19.17 3.97
CA ASP A 94 2.07 -17.99 4.81
C ASP A 94 3.53 -17.50 4.83
N PHE A 95 3.73 -16.24 5.26
CA PHE A 95 5.06 -15.68 5.53
C PHE A 95 5.43 -15.86 7.01
N ASP A 96 6.44 -16.66 7.27
CA ASP A 96 6.98 -16.91 8.60
C ASP A 96 8.24 -16.09 8.88
N HIS A 97 8.19 -15.16 9.83
CA HIS A 97 9.34 -14.34 10.21
C HIS A 97 10.38 -15.19 10.96
N VAL A 98 11.53 -15.41 10.36
CA VAL A 98 12.55 -16.35 10.87
C VAL A 98 13.91 -15.71 11.15
N ARG A 99 14.22 -14.55 10.58
CA ARG A 99 15.57 -13.97 10.61
C ARG A 99 15.77 -12.92 11.70
N GLY A 100 15.26 -13.16 12.91
CA GLY A 100 15.59 -12.41 14.14
C GLY A 100 15.34 -10.91 14.15
N ALA A 101 14.99 -10.32 12.99
CA ALA A 101 14.73 -8.91 12.87
C ALA A 101 13.33 -8.55 13.35
N ARG A 102 13.21 -7.40 14.03
CA ARG A 102 11.90 -6.91 14.51
C ARG A 102 10.87 -6.85 13.36
N LYS A 103 9.76 -7.56 13.53
CA LYS A 103 8.58 -7.48 12.66
C LYS A 103 8.04 -6.04 12.65
N ARG A 104 7.97 -5.42 11.48
CA ARG A 104 7.44 -4.05 11.33
C ARG A 104 5.92 -4.04 11.11
N TYR A 105 5.41 -5.01 10.34
CA TYR A 105 3.98 -5.14 10.04
C TYR A 105 3.62 -6.57 9.64
N ASN A 106 2.32 -6.86 9.63
CA ASN A 106 1.80 -8.13 9.15
C ASN A 106 1.70 -8.09 7.61
N ILE A 107 2.42 -8.98 6.92
CA ILE A 107 2.48 -9.02 5.46
C ILE A 107 1.09 -9.33 4.87
N ALA A 108 0.32 -10.22 5.48
CA ALA A 108 -1.03 -10.57 5.03
C ALA A 108 -1.98 -9.36 4.98
N HIS A 109 -1.73 -8.31 5.77
CA HIS A 109 -2.52 -7.07 5.80
C HIS A 109 -1.76 -5.86 5.22
N ALA A 110 -0.58 -6.04 4.63
CA ALA A 110 0.25 -4.96 4.13
C ALA A 110 -0.46 -4.08 3.08
N PHE A 111 -1.34 -4.66 2.26
CA PHE A 111 -2.14 -3.93 1.26
C PHE A 111 -3.13 -2.92 1.87
N MET A 112 -3.44 -3.02 3.18
CA MET A 112 -4.31 -2.08 3.89
C MET A 112 -3.56 -0.87 4.46
N LEU A 113 -2.23 -0.96 4.57
CA LEU A 113 -1.43 0.06 5.22
C LEU A 113 -1.24 1.28 4.30
N THR A 114 -1.48 2.47 4.86
CA THR A 114 -1.21 3.73 4.17
C THR A 114 0.29 3.87 3.89
N GLY A 115 0.64 4.26 2.66
CA GLY A 115 2.03 4.47 2.26
C GLY A 115 2.86 3.19 2.11
N MET A 116 2.21 2.00 2.09
CA MET A 116 2.89 0.76 1.75
C MET A 116 3.38 0.79 0.31
N THR A 117 4.57 0.29 0.06
CA THR A 117 5.17 0.15 -1.27
C THR A 117 5.70 -1.26 -1.45
N VAL A 118 5.81 -1.73 -2.70
CA VAL A 118 6.43 -3.04 -3.01
C VAL A 118 7.83 -3.11 -2.40
N LYS A 119 8.64 -2.06 -2.53
CA LYS A 119 9.99 -2.00 -1.94
C LYS A 119 10.01 -2.19 -0.41
N LYS A 120 9.03 -1.59 0.31
CA LYS A 120 8.90 -1.80 1.76
C LYS A 120 8.48 -3.24 2.08
N LEU A 121 7.61 -3.80 1.25
CA LEU A 121 7.14 -5.18 1.37
C LEU A 121 8.30 -6.16 1.16
N GLU A 122 9.08 -6.00 0.10
CA GLU A 122 10.29 -6.79 -0.18
C GLU A 122 11.26 -6.79 1.00
N THR A 123 11.51 -5.62 1.60
CA THR A 123 12.37 -5.49 2.78
C THR A 123 11.84 -6.29 3.98
N GLU A 124 10.53 -6.40 4.15
CA GLU A 124 9.94 -7.19 5.24
C GLU A 124 9.94 -8.68 4.91
N ILE A 125 9.59 -9.05 3.68
CA ILE A 125 9.56 -10.43 3.20
C ILE A 125 10.96 -11.07 3.21
N ALA A 126 12.01 -10.29 2.96
CA ALA A 126 13.40 -10.77 3.09
C ALA A 126 13.75 -11.34 4.49
N LYS A 127 12.94 -11.05 5.51
CA LYS A 127 13.06 -11.60 6.87
C LYS A 127 12.25 -12.89 7.08
N CYS A 128 11.48 -13.30 6.08
CA CYS A 128 10.54 -14.41 6.17
C CYS A 128 10.99 -15.59 5.32
N ASP A 129 10.51 -16.77 5.68
CA ASP A 129 10.42 -17.92 4.80
C ASP A 129 8.94 -18.13 4.43
N VAL A 130 8.69 -18.71 3.26
CA VAL A 130 7.35 -19.15 2.89
C VAL A 130 7.14 -20.56 3.49
N ARG A 131 6.09 -20.72 4.30
CA ARG A 131 5.70 -21.99 4.92
C ARG A 131 4.21 -22.23 4.79
N CYS A 132 3.83 -23.48 4.60
CA CYS A 132 2.43 -23.83 4.74
C CYS A 132 1.99 -23.74 6.22
N GLY A 133 0.69 -23.54 6.46
CA GLY A 133 0.15 -23.36 7.82
C GLY A 133 0.49 -24.52 8.77
N LYS A 134 0.63 -25.77 8.25
CA LYS A 134 1.09 -26.93 9.04
C LYS A 134 2.54 -26.76 9.49
N CYS A 135 3.46 -26.52 8.57
CA CYS A 135 4.89 -26.37 8.85
C CYS A 135 5.17 -25.16 9.73
N HIS A 136 4.50 -24.02 9.46
CA HIS A 136 4.59 -22.82 10.27
C HIS A 136 4.17 -23.07 11.73
N ARG A 137 3.08 -23.83 11.93
CA ARG A 137 2.61 -24.21 13.27
C ARG A 137 3.59 -25.13 14.00
N ILE A 138 4.10 -26.17 13.30
CA ILE A 138 5.11 -27.10 13.85
C ILE A 138 6.34 -26.31 14.29
N ARG A 139 6.90 -25.46 13.41
CA ARG A 139 8.05 -24.63 13.71
C ARG A 139 7.81 -23.71 14.91
N THR A 140 6.63 -23.11 15.02
CA THR A 140 6.26 -22.28 16.17
C THR A 140 6.29 -23.07 17.47
N HIS A 141 5.76 -24.29 17.48
CA HIS A 141 5.80 -25.17 18.65
C HIS A 141 7.24 -25.57 19.04
N MET A 142 8.08 -25.85 18.04
CA MET A 142 9.51 -26.16 18.25
C MET A 142 10.25 -24.93 18.80
N ALA A 143 10.12 -23.79 18.17
CA ALA A 143 10.82 -22.56 18.57
C ALA A 143 10.45 -22.05 19.98
N SER A 144 9.18 -22.23 20.36
CA SER A 144 8.69 -21.88 21.71
C SER A 144 8.90 -22.96 22.78
N ASN A 145 9.45 -24.11 22.38
CA ASN A 145 9.54 -25.29 23.24
C ASN A 145 8.22 -25.59 23.97
N SER A 146 7.11 -25.55 23.22
CA SER A 146 5.76 -25.69 23.77
C SER A 146 5.56 -27.03 24.47
N TRP A 147 4.56 -27.13 25.36
CA TRP A 147 4.25 -28.38 26.05
C TRP A 147 3.92 -29.52 25.09
N LYS A 148 3.24 -29.23 23.95
CA LYS A 148 2.95 -30.22 22.90
C LYS A 148 4.22 -30.77 22.29
N TYR A 149 5.18 -29.89 21.96
CA TYR A 149 6.47 -30.32 21.39
C TYR A 149 7.28 -31.17 22.38
N ARG A 150 7.32 -30.77 23.66
CA ARG A 150 8.01 -31.57 24.70
C ARG A 150 7.41 -32.97 24.83
N MET A 151 6.08 -33.07 24.92
CA MET A 151 5.38 -34.35 25.00
C MET A 151 5.63 -35.22 23.77
N ALA A 152 5.54 -34.65 22.57
CA ALA A 152 5.81 -35.38 21.32
C ALA A 152 7.27 -35.89 21.30
N LYS A 153 8.22 -35.09 21.74
CA LYS A 153 9.63 -35.52 21.81
C LYS A 153 9.85 -36.66 22.82
N GLU A 154 9.22 -36.57 23.99
CA GLU A 154 9.29 -37.65 25.03
C GLU A 154 8.70 -38.95 24.54
N ASN A 155 7.66 -38.92 23.68
CA ASN A 155 7.01 -40.09 23.11
C ASN A 155 7.61 -40.57 21.78
N GLY A 156 8.62 -39.85 21.25
CA GLY A 156 9.24 -40.24 19.96
C GLY A 156 8.44 -39.85 18.71
N ASP A 157 7.46 -38.92 18.83
CA ASP A 157 6.59 -38.47 17.75
C ASP A 157 7.10 -37.21 17.04
N ALA A 158 8.24 -36.61 17.46
CA ALA A 158 8.81 -35.35 16.94
C ALA A 158 10.33 -35.45 16.77
#